data_acdcc3cd698a523a93b4ad5fa686caa8
#
_entry.id   acdcc3cd698a523a93b4ad5fa686caa8
#
_cell.length_a   1.000
_cell.length_b   1.000
_cell.length_c   1.000
_cell.angle_alpha   90.00
_cell.angle_beta   90.00
_cell.angle_gamma   90.00
#
_symmetry.space_group_name_H-M   'P 1'
#
loop_
_entity.id
_entity.type
_entity.pdbx_description
1 polymer ?
#
loop_
_entity_poly.entity_id
_entity_poly.type
_entity_poly.pdbx_seq_one_letter_code
_entity_poly.pdbx_strand_id
1 'polypeptide(L)'
;VKGGNIPKEFIPAVQKGFASAMTNGALAGYKMDSMKITLIDGSFHPVDSDQLSFEIAARNGYRAAAPKAGSVIMEPIMNVEVVTPEENMGDIIGDLNKRRGQVTGMESKGTARVVKAKVPLSEMFGYVTVLRTISSGRATSSMEFSHFEEVPANLAKEIIEKASGKRKDCLLYTSPSPRDRTRSR
;
A
#
# COMPACT_ATOMS: atom_id res chain seq x y z
N VAL A 1 -3.80 13.18 -27.87
CA VAL A 1 -2.84 12.61 -28.84
C VAL A 1 -2.69 13.61 -29.96
N LYS A 2 -1.50 14.17 -30.16
CA LYS A 2 -1.20 15.05 -31.28
C LYS A 2 -0.94 14.17 -32.52
N GLY A 3 -1.56 14.51 -33.67
CA GLY A 3 -1.24 13.88 -34.94
C GLY A 3 -2.07 12.65 -35.35
N GLY A 4 -2.91 12.09 -34.47
CA GLY A 4 -3.80 10.97 -34.86
C GLY A 4 -3.08 9.63 -35.11
N ASN A 5 -1.86 9.46 -34.66
CA ASN A 5 -1.05 8.25 -34.87
C ASN A 5 -1.67 7.00 -34.19
N ILE A 6 -2.50 7.20 -33.16
CA ILE A 6 -3.25 6.12 -32.51
C ILE A 6 -4.72 6.28 -32.86
N PRO A 7 -5.36 5.29 -33.53
CA PRO A 7 -6.80 5.29 -33.75
C PRO A 7 -7.58 5.41 -32.45
N LYS A 8 -8.65 6.20 -32.44
CA LYS A 8 -9.44 6.49 -31.23
C LYS A 8 -10.05 5.24 -30.60
N GLU A 9 -10.29 4.20 -31.39
CA GLU A 9 -10.83 2.91 -30.95
C GLU A 9 -9.91 2.14 -29.98
N PHE A 10 -8.58 2.40 -30.02
CA PHE A 10 -7.60 1.74 -29.14
C PHE A 10 -7.33 2.50 -27.82
N ILE A 11 -7.79 3.74 -27.70
CA ILE A 11 -7.63 4.53 -26.47
C ILE A 11 -8.26 3.83 -25.24
N PRO A 12 -9.49 3.26 -25.33
CA PRO A 12 -10.04 2.48 -24.21
C PRO A 12 -9.20 1.27 -23.80
N ALA A 13 -8.55 0.59 -24.76
CA ALA A 13 -7.64 -0.52 -24.46
C ALA A 13 -6.42 -0.07 -23.68
N VAL A 14 -5.84 1.08 -24.02
CA VAL A 14 -4.75 1.71 -23.26
C VAL A 14 -5.19 2.03 -21.83
N GLN A 15 -6.38 2.64 -21.66
CA GLN A 15 -6.92 2.93 -20.32
C GLN A 15 -7.12 1.66 -19.50
N LYS A 16 -7.67 0.60 -20.08
CA LYS A 16 -7.85 -0.70 -19.44
C LYS A 16 -6.51 -1.33 -19.04
N GLY A 17 -5.50 -1.21 -19.91
CA GLY A 17 -4.13 -1.68 -19.63
C GLY A 17 -3.52 -1.02 -18.40
N PHE A 18 -3.60 0.31 -18.31
CA PHE A 18 -3.15 1.06 -17.14
C PHE A 18 -3.95 0.73 -15.89
N ALA A 19 -5.29 0.73 -15.94
CA ALA A 19 -6.14 0.39 -14.81
C ALA A 19 -5.83 -1.00 -14.25
N SER A 20 -5.65 -1.98 -15.11
CA SER A 20 -5.25 -3.34 -14.74
C SER A 20 -3.84 -3.39 -14.12
N ALA A 21 -2.89 -2.60 -14.63
CA ALA A 21 -1.53 -2.56 -14.11
C ALA A 21 -1.44 -1.89 -12.72
N MET A 22 -2.26 -0.88 -12.45
CA MET A 22 -2.31 -0.15 -11.18
C MET A 22 -2.81 -1.00 -10.01
N THR A 23 -3.52 -2.09 -10.27
CA THR A 23 -3.95 -3.02 -9.20
C THR A 23 -2.76 -3.71 -8.53
N ASN A 24 -1.61 -3.78 -9.21
CA ASN A 24 -0.38 -4.39 -8.73
C ASN A 24 0.76 -3.36 -8.80
N GLY A 25 0.89 -2.55 -7.78
CA GLY A 25 1.86 -1.44 -7.71
C GLY A 25 3.31 -1.89 -7.86
N ALA A 26 4.12 -0.96 -8.37
CA ALA A 26 5.48 -1.22 -8.79
C ALA A 26 6.47 -1.50 -7.64
N LEU A 27 6.23 -0.96 -6.43
CA LEU A 27 7.16 -1.07 -5.30
C LEU A 27 6.99 -2.39 -4.54
N ALA A 28 5.79 -2.62 -3.98
CA ALA A 28 5.54 -3.75 -3.09
C ALA A 28 4.28 -4.56 -3.48
N GLY A 29 3.70 -4.29 -4.65
CA GLY A 29 2.52 -4.98 -5.15
C GLY A 29 1.19 -4.48 -4.59
N TYR A 30 1.18 -3.45 -3.76
CA TYR A 30 -0.06 -2.81 -3.31
C TYR A 30 -0.71 -2.02 -4.45
N LYS A 31 -2.03 -1.90 -4.42
CA LYS A 31 -2.76 -1.08 -5.39
C LYS A 31 -2.20 0.34 -5.40
N MET A 32 -1.93 0.85 -6.61
CA MET A 32 -1.54 2.25 -6.79
C MET A 32 -2.77 3.13 -6.95
N ASP A 33 -2.75 4.29 -6.34
CA ASP A 33 -3.79 5.31 -6.45
C ASP A 33 -3.15 6.68 -6.73
N SER A 34 -3.99 7.68 -7.01
CA SER A 34 -3.56 9.09 -7.19
C SER A 34 -2.51 9.31 -8.29
N MET A 35 -2.58 8.55 -9.39
CA MET A 35 -1.69 8.69 -10.54
C MET A 35 -2.40 9.38 -11.72
N LYS A 36 -1.74 10.37 -12.32
CA LYS A 36 -2.16 10.97 -13.58
C LYS A 36 -1.32 10.41 -14.73
N ILE A 37 -1.98 9.77 -15.68
CA ILE A 37 -1.36 9.22 -16.88
C ILE A 37 -1.80 10.04 -18.07
N THR A 38 -0.84 10.48 -18.89
CA THR A 38 -1.13 11.23 -20.11
C THR A 38 -0.57 10.47 -21.30
N LEU A 39 -1.45 9.99 -22.17
CA LEU A 39 -1.07 9.40 -23.46
C LEU A 39 -0.72 10.53 -24.43
N ILE A 40 0.57 10.68 -24.75
CA ILE A 40 1.07 11.75 -25.60
C ILE A 40 1.04 11.31 -27.06
N ASP A 41 1.65 10.15 -27.35
CA ASP A 41 1.82 9.63 -28.69
C ASP A 41 1.98 8.10 -28.68
N GLY A 42 2.00 7.50 -29.88
CA GLY A 42 2.24 6.09 -30.09
C GLY A 42 2.28 5.76 -31.57
N SER A 43 2.66 4.53 -31.89
CA SER A 43 2.68 4.01 -33.24
C SER A 43 1.57 2.98 -33.43
N PHE A 44 1.05 2.90 -34.65
CA PHE A 44 0.02 1.96 -35.07
C PHE A 44 0.45 1.31 -36.37
N HIS A 45 0.26 0.00 -36.48
CA HIS A 45 0.46 -0.76 -37.68
C HIS A 45 -0.83 -1.52 -38.04
N PRO A 46 -1.39 -1.36 -39.26
CA PRO A 46 -2.71 -1.89 -39.62
C PRO A 46 -2.87 -3.39 -39.47
N VAL A 47 -1.78 -4.17 -39.56
CA VAL A 47 -1.79 -5.63 -39.53
C VAL A 47 -1.50 -6.18 -38.14
N ASP A 48 -0.60 -5.53 -37.37
CA ASP A 48 -0.03 -6.09 -36.13
C ASP A 48 -0.57 -5.41 -34.86
N SER A 49 -1.36 -4.35 -35.00
CA SER A 49 -1.88 -3.59 -33.86
C SER A 49 -3.36 -3.93 -33.63
N ASP A 50 -3.62 -4.56 -32.49
CA ASP A 50 -4.96 -4.87 -31.99
C ASP A 50 -5.20 -4.28 -30.60
N GLN A 51 -6.39 -4.43 -30.06
CA GLN A 51 -6.74 -3.94 -28.72
C GLN A 51 -5.85 -4.58 -27.63
N LEU A 52 -5.52 -5.87 -27.76
CA LEU A 52 -4.69 -6.58 -26.79
C LEU A 52 -3.25 -6.06 -26.80
N SER A 53 -2.71 -5.79 -27.98
CA SER A 53 -1.36 -5.23 -28.14
C SER A 53 -1.25 -3.86 -27.44
N PHE A 54 -2.25 -2.99 -27.58
CA PHE A 54 -2.28 -1.70 -26.88
C PHE A 54 -2.46 -1.84 -25.38
N GLU A 55 -3.25 -2.81 -24.92
CA GLU A 55 -3.38 -3.13 -23.48
C GLU A 55 -2.05 -3.60 -22.89
N ILE A 56 -1.35 -4.49 -23.57
CA ILE A 56 -0.02 -5.00 -23.15
C ILE A 56 1.03 -3.89 -23.16
N ALA A 57 1.06 -3.08 -24.21
CA ALA A 57 1.96 -1.93 -24.30
C ALA A 57 1.75 -0.94 -23.15
N ALA A 58 0.50 -0.65 -22.79
CA ALA A 58 0.16 0.19 -21.65
C ALA A 58 0.64 -0.41 -20.32
N ARG A 59 0.47 -1.72 -20.10
CA ARG A 59 0.98 -2.40 -18.90
C ARG A 59 2.51 -2.34 -18.82
N ASN A 60 3.19 -2.54 -19.91
CA ASN A 60 4.66 -2.47 -19.97
C ASN A 60 5.14 -1.04 -19.75
N GLY A 61 4.47 -0.05 -20.36
CA GLY A 61 4.74 1.36 -20.13
C GLY A 61 4.59 1.75 -18.65
N TYR A 62 3.52 1.29 -17.99
CA TYR A 62 3.33 1.48 -16.57
C TYR A 62 4.49 0.89 -15.74
N ARG A 63 4.86 -0.37 -15.99
CA ARG A 63 5.95 -1.05 -15.26
C ARG A 63 7.28 -0.33 -15.39
N ALA A 64 7.55 0.26 -16.55
CA ALA A 64 8.78 1.00 -16.80
C ALA A 64 8.77 2.41 -16.17
N ALA A 65 7.61 3.07 -16.14
CA ALA A 65 7.47 4.45 -15.70
C ALA A 65 7.20 4.59 -14.20
N ALA A 66 6.38 3.72 -13.61
CA ALA A 66 5.93 3.84 -12.22
C ALA A 66 7.07 3.90 -11.19
N PRO A 67 8.16 3.09 -11.27
CA PRO A 67 9.28 3.23 -10.33
C PRO A 67 10.01 4.57 -10.44
N LYS A 68 10.00 5.18 -11.63
CA LYS A 68 10.67 6.46 -11.91
C LYS A 68 9.79 7.68 -11.57
N ALA A 69 8.50 7.46 -11.37
CA ALA A 69 7.53 8.52 -11.10
C ALA A 69 7.51 8.99 -9.63
N GLY A 70 8.43 8.51 -8.78
CA GLY A 70 8.46 8.89 -7.37
C GLY A 70 7.35 8.23 -6.55
N SER A 71 7.01 6.97 -6.85
CA SER A 71 6.02 6.21 -6.09
C SER A 71 6.44 6.05 -4.64
N VAL A 72 5.52 6.24 -3.70
CA VAL A 72 5.71 6.08 -2.26
C VAL A 72 4.72 5.06 -1.70
N ILE A 73 5.07 4.42 -0.58
CA ILE A 73 4.15 3.55 0.14
C ILE A 73 3.36 4.40 1.14
N MET A 74 2.05 4.26 1.12
CA MET A 74 1.14 4.93 2.04
C MET A 74 0.61 3.94 3.06
N GLU A 75 0.46 4.38 4.31
CA GLU A 75 -0.19 3.62 5.38
C GLU A 75 -1.45 4.32 5.88
N PRO A 76 -2.50 3.59 6.25
CA PRO A 76 -3.69 4.18 6.84
C PRO A 76 -3.43 4.62 8.26
N ILE A 77 -3.75 5.87 8.55
CA ILE A 77 -3.70 6.46 9.90
C ILE A 77 -5.11 6.42 10.51
N MET A 78 -5.18 5.93 11.73
CA MET A 78 -6.41 5.80 12.48
C MET A 78 -6.52 6.90 13.53
N ASN A 79 -7.69 7.51 13.66
CA ASN A 79 -8.05 8.29 14.83
C ASN A 79 -8.46 7.33 15.93
N VAL A 80 -7.69 7.28 16.99
CA VAL A 80 -7.92 6.43 18.16
C VAL A 80 -8.38 7.31 19.31
N GLU A 81 -9.50 6.97 19.91
CA GLU A 81 -10.01 7.61 21.12
C GLU A 81 -10.02 6.57 22.25
N VAL A 82 -9.34 6.86 23.34
CA VAL A 82 -9.26 5.99 24.50
C VAL A 82 -9.86 6.67 25.71
N VAL A 83 -10.88 6.05 26.28
CA VAL A 83 -11.52 6.50 27.52
C VAL A 83 -10.96 5.67 28.68
N THR A 84 -10.34 6.34 29.66
CA THR A 84 -9.60 5.68 30.75
C THR A 84 -9.71 6.44 32.06
N PRO A 85 -9.57 5.78 33.22
CA PRO A 85 -9.32 6.46 34.47
C PRO A 85 -8.01 7.26 34.43
N GLU A 86 -7.95 8.35 35.20
CA GLU A 86 -6.79 9.24 35.23
C GLU A 86 -5.48 8.53 35.59
N GLU A 87 -5.53 7.58 36.50
CA GLU A 87 -4.38 6.79 36.96
C GLU A 87 -3.68 5.98 35.87
N ASN A 88 -4.40 5.54 34.83
CA ASN A 88 -3.85 4.75 33.71
C ASN A 88 -3.48 5.58 32.48
N MET A 89 -3.77 6.90 32.50
CA MET A 89 -3.58 7.78 31.35
C MET A 89 -2.10 7.83 30.89
N GLY A 90 -1.16 7.91 31.82
CA GLY A 90 0.27 7.98 31.51
C GLY A 90 0.78 6.75 30.78
N ASP A 91 0.40 5.57 31.25
CA ASP A 91 0.81 4.29 30.63
C ASP A 91 0.20 4.12 29.23
N ILE A 92 -1.05 4.56 29.05
CA ILE A 92 -1.73 4.51 27.75
C ILE A 92 -1.08 5.46 26.76
N ILE A 93 -0.73 6.69 27.17
CA ILE A 93 0.02 7.62 26.32
C ILE A 93 1.38 7.05 25.95
N GLY A 94 2.07 6.44 26.92
CA GLY A 94 3.35 5.75 26.69
C GLY A 94 3.23 4.62 25.65
N ASP A 95 2.19 3.79 25.74
CA ASP A 95 1.96 2.71 24.77
C ASP A 95 1.59 3.25 23.37
N LEU A 96 0.73 4.28 23.29
CA LEU A 96 0.39 4.92 22.01
C LEU A 96 1.63 5.52 21.34
N ASN A 97 2.52 6.17 22.10
CA ASN A 97 3.77 6.73 21.58
C ASN A 97 4.72 5.62 21.05
N LYS A 98 4.84 4.48 21.76
CA LYS A 98 5.60 3.32 21.27
C LYS A 98 5.08 2.79 19.95
N ARG A 99 3.78 2.93 19.69
CA ARG A 99 3.10 2.53 18.46
C ARG A 99 3.15 3.59 17.36
N ARG A 100 4.10 4.51 17.41
CA ARG A 100 4.23 5.62 16.46
C ARG A 100 3.00 6.55 16.47
N GLY A 101 2.23 6.49 17.55
CA GLY A 101 1.04 7.32 17.72
C GLY A 101 1.40 8.75 18.09
N GLN A 102 0.65 9.69 17.53
CA GLN A 102 0.72 11.10 17.87
C GLN A 102 -0.52 11.49 18.67
N VAL A 103 -0.35 11.83 19.95
CA VAL A 103 -1.44 12.32 20.77
C VAL A 103 -1.86 13.71 20.28
N THR A 104 -3.11 13.84 19.89
CA THR A 104 -3.67 15.08 19.32
C THR A 104 -4.47 15.90 20.33
N GLY A 105 -4.95 15.27 21.40
CA GLY A 105 -5.72 15.95 22.42
C GLY A 105 -6.03 15.07 23.62
N MET A 106 -6.33 15.72 24.72
CA MET A 106 -6.81 15.10 25.96
C MET A 106 -7.99 15.89 26.49
N GLU A 107 -9.05 15.19 26.83
CA GLU A 107 -10.29 15.80 27.34
C GLU A 107 -10.67 15.14 28.67
N SER A 108 -11.33 15.90 29.53
CA SER A 108 -11.89 15.39 30.78
C SER A 108 -13.39 15.16 30.61
N LYS A 109 -13.84 13.94 30.86
CA LYS A 109 -15.26 13.58 30.80
C LYS A 109 -15.71 13.00 32.15
N GLY A 110 -16.11 13.87 33.06
CA GLY A 110 -16.41 13.49 34.44
C GLY A 110 -15.15 12.96 35.16
N THR A 111 -15.22 11.73 35.66
CA THR A 111 -14.10 11.04 36.34
C THR A 111 -13.17 10.31 35.37
N ALA A 112 -13.52 10.23 34.09
CA ALA A 112 -12.72 9.60 33.05
C ALA A 112 -11.93 10.65 32.24
N ARG A 113 -10.81 10.22 31.69
CA ARG A 113 -9.98 10.96 30.74
C ARG A 113 -10.12 10.36 29.36
N VAL A 114 -10.24 11.22 28.37
CA VAL A 114 -10.31 10.83 26.96
C VAL A 114 -9.00 11.23 26.29
N VAL A 115 -8.26 10.27 25.80
CA VAL A 115 -7.01 10.49 25.04
C VAL A 115 -7.32 10.28 23.57
N LYS A 116 -7.05 11.29 22.74
CA LYS A 116 -7.18 11.23 21.29
C LYS A 116 -5.81 11.16 20.66
N ALA A 117 -5.60 10.21 19.76
CA ALA A 117 -4.32 10.03 19.07
C ALA A 117 -4.52 9.60 17.63
N LYS A 118 -3.56 9.92 16.78
CA LYS A 118 -3.43 9.39 15.43
C LYS A 118 -2.37 8.30 15.44
N VAL A 119 -2.74 7.09 15.01
CA VAL A 119 -1.85 5.92 15.08
C VAL A 119 -1.94 5.15 13.77
N PRO A 120 -0.81 4.70 13.19
CA PRO A 120 -0.83 3.82 12.03
C PRO A 120 -1.57 2.51 12.34
N LEU A 121 -2.42 2.05 11.41
CA LEU A 121 -3.19 0.82 11.59
C LEU A 121 -2.29 -0.41 11.82
N SER A 122 -1.12 -0.44 11.18
CA SER A 122 -0.13 -1.52 11.33
C SER A 122 0.30 -1.75 12.79
N GLU A 123 0.34 -0.69 13.60
CA GLU A 123 0.73 -0.72 15.01
C GLU A 123 -0.43 -1.03 15.97
N MET A 124 -1.67 -1.02 15.47
CA MET A 124 -2.86 -1.24 16.29
C MET A 124 -3.22 -2.71 16.50
N PHE A 125 -2.56 -3.62 15.79
CA PHE A 125 -2.78 -5.05 16.01
C PHE A 125 -2.41 -5.46 17.45
N GLY A 126 -3.34 -6.15 18.11
CA GLY A 126 -3.18 -6.55 19.52
C GLY A 126 -3.33 -5.42 20.56
N TYR A 127 -3.63 -4.18 20.14
CA TYR A 127 -3.75 -3.02 21.05
C TYR A 127 -4.81 -3.23 22.13
N VAL A 128 -5.96 -3.78 21.79
CA VAL A 128 -7.07 -4.01 22.75
C VAL A 128 -6.64 -4.92 23.92
N THR A 129 -5.82 -5.92 23.65
CA THR A 129 -5.29 -6.82 24.68
C THR A 129 -4.34 -6.08 25.63
N VAL A 130 -3.44 -5.29 25.09
CA VAL A 130 -2.52 -4.46 25.85
C VAL A 130 -3.28 -3.40 26.67
N LEU A 131 -4.25 -2.73 26.08
CA LEU A 131 -5.09 -1.76 26.76
C LEU A 131 -5.83 -2.36 27.95
N ARG A 132 -6.39 -3.57 27.81
CA ARG A 132 -7.04 -4.29 28.91
C ARG A 132 -6.06 -4.61 30.02
N THR A 133 -4.84 -5.01 29.69
CA THR A 133 -3.80 -5.30 30.68
C THR A 133 -3.40 -4.05 31.45
N ILE A 134 -3.10 -2.94 30.76
CA ILE A 134 -2.68 -1.67 31.38
C ILE A 134 -3.77 -1.10 32.28
N SER A 135 -5.02 -1.18 31.86
CA SER A 135 -6.17 -0.55 32.56
C SER A 135 -6.93 -1.51 33.47
N SER A 136 -6.49 -2.77 33.62
CA SER A 136 -7.25 -3.81 34.32
C SER A 136 -8.70 -3.92 33.80
N GLY A 137 -8.88 -3.77 32.49
CA GLY A 137 -10.19 -3.83 31.82
C GLY A 137 -11.06 -2.58 31.96
N ARG A 138 -10.58 -1.50 32.60
CA ARG A 138 -11.38 -0.29 32.85
C ARG A 138 -11.35 0.74 31.72
N ALA A 139 -10.45 0.61 30.75
CA ALA A 139 -10.38 1.49 29.60
C ALA A 139 -11.09 0.87 28.38
N THR A 140 -11.66 1.74 27.58
CA THR A 140 -12.29 1.41 26.28
C THR A 140 -11.63 2.21 25.18
N SER A 141 -11.57 1.65 23.97
CA SER A 141 -11.06 2.37 22.81
C SER A 141 -12.00 2.25 21.63
N SER A 142 -12.11 3.33 20.87
CA SER A 142 -12.69 3.35 19.53
C SER A 142 -11.63 3.75 18.53
N MET A 143 -11.80 3.30 17.28
CA MET A 143 -10.84 3.53 16.21
C MET A 143 -11.59 3.78 14.91
N GLU A 144 -11.26 4.90 14.25
CA GLU A 144 -11.85 5.30 12.97
C GLU A 144 -10.75 5.64 11.97
N PHE A 145 -11.01 5.37 10.69
CA PHE A 145 -10.08 5.76 9.63
C PHE A 145 -10.00 7.29 9.53
N SER A 146 -8.79 7.83 9.45
CA SER A 146 -8.55 9.27 9.27
C SER A 146 -8.12 9.58 7.83
N HIS A 147 -6.93 9.18 7.46
CA HIS A 147 -6.32 9.46 6.16
C HIS A 147 -5.18 8.48 5.89
N PHE A 148 -4.62 8.57 4.68
CA PHE A 148 -3.37 7.90 4.35
C PHE A 148 -2.20 8.85 4.54
N GLU A 149 -1.07 8.35 5.05
CA GLU A 149 0.18 9.07 5.23
C GLU A 149 1.35 8.26 4.68
N GLU A 150 2.41 8.94 4.27
CA GLU A 150 3.59 8.27 3.74
C GLU A 150 4.32 7.49 4.84
N VAL A 151 4.64 6.24 4.53
CA VAL A 151 5.42 5.38 5.44
C VAL A 151 6.84 5.91 5.57
N PRO A 152 7.41 6.03 6.79
CA PRO A 152 8.80 6.42 6.98
C PRO A 152 9.76 5.59 6.14
N ALA A 153 10.76 6.25 5.56
CA ALA A 153 11.68 5.65 4.57
C ALA A 153 12.34 4.34 5.02
N ASN A 154 12.63 4.20 6.30
CA ASN A 154 13.22 2.98 6.87
C ASN A 154 12.25 1.79 6.80
N LEU A 155 10.99 2.01 7.20
CA LEU A 155 9.95 0.98 7.16
C LEU A 155 9.53 0.68 5.72
N ALA A 156 9.47 1.69 4.85
CA ALA A 156 9.18 1.51 3.43
C ALA A 156 10.20 0.57 2.77
N LYS A 157 11.49 0.71 3.08
CA LYS A 157 12.54 -0.20 2.59
C LYS A 157 12.30 -1.64 3.05
N GLU A 158 12.02 -1.86 4.33
CA GLU A 158 11.72 -3.20 4.85
C GLU A 158 10.50 -3.84 4.15
N ILE A 159 9.45 -3.07 3.92
CA ILE A 159 8.24 -3.53 3.22
C ILE A 159 8.57 -3.94 1.79
N ILE A 160 9.37 -3.11 1.08
CA ILE A 160 9.79 -3.38 -0.30
C ILE A 160 10.68 -4.63 -0.35
N GLU A 161 11.63 -4.78 0.57
CA GLU A 161 12.52 -5.93 0.64
C GLU A 161 11.76 -7.23 0.92
N LYS A 162 10.83 -7.21 1.88
CA LYS A 162 9.96 -8.36 2.19
C LYS A 162 9.09 -8.74 0.97
N ALA A 163 8.56 -7.76 0.26
CA ALA A 163 7.78 -7.99 -0.96
C ALA A 163 8.64 -8.55 -2.12
N SER A 164 9.88 -8.06 -2.24
CA SER A 164 10.85 -8.53 -3.25
C SER A 164 11.35 -9.94 -2.95
N GLY A 165 11.59 -10.28 -1.69
CA GLY A 165 11.98 -11.61 -1.23
C GLY A 165 10.93 -12.66 -1.60
N LYS A 166 9.65 -12.40 -1.34
CA LYS A 166 8.55 -13.29 -1.75
C LYS A 166 8.49 -13.52 -3.27
N ARG A 167 8.88 -12.53 -4.08
CA ARG A 167 8.96 -12.69 -5.55
C ARG A 167 10.14 -13.53 -6.00
N LYS A 168 11.28 -13.46 -5.31
CA LYS A 168 12.46 -14.31 -5.62
C LYS A 168 12.18 -15.78 -5.34
N ASP A 169 11.50 -16.08 -4.25
CA ASP A 169 11.12 -17.45 -3.91
C ASP A 169 10.13 -18.04 -4.93
N CYS A 170 9.25 -17.23 -5.50
CA CYS A 170 8.32 -17.65 -6.55
C CYS A 170 9.01 -17.88 -7.91
N LEU A 171 10.14 -17.19 -8.19
CA LEU A 171 10.92 -17.38 -9.42
C LEU A 171 11.95 -18.52 -9.31
N LEU A 172 12.30 -18.95 -8.10
CA LEU A 172 13.23 -20.06 -7.86
C LEU A 172 12.58 -21.45 -8.03
N TYR A 173 11.26 -21.51 -8.23
CA TYR A 173 10.53 -22.77 -8.43
C TYR A 173 10.42 -23.21 -9.88
N THR A 174 11.25 -22.72 -10.78
CA THR A 174 11.52 -23.38 -12.06
C THR A 174 12.75 -24.28 -11.92
N SER A 175 12.64 -25.28 -11.07
CA SER A 175 13.51 -26.45 -11.12
C SER A 175 13.31 -27.10 -12.48
N PRO A 176 14.36 -27.31 -13.29
CA PRO A 176 14.22 -28.03 -14.54
C PRO A 176 13.64 -29.42 -14.24
N SER A 177 12.61 -29.78 -14.98
CA SER A 177 11.93 -31.07 -14.85
C SER A 177 12.97 -32.21 -14.94
N PRO A 178 12.84 -33.30 -14.17
CA PRO A 178 13.71 -34.47 -14.26
C PRO A 178 13.84 -35.06 -15.66
N ARG A 179 12.94 -34.70 -16.60
CA ARG A 179 12.96 -35.13 -18.00
C ARG A 179 14.04 -34.48 -18.86
N ASP A 180 14.63 -33.35 -18.43
CA ASP A 180 15.66 -32.65 -19.19
C ASP A 180 17.07 -33.21 -18.96
N ARG A 181 17.24 -34.18 -18.06
CA ARG A 181 18.54 -34.87 -17.77
C ARG A 181 18.91 -36.01 -18.67
N THR A 182 18.09 -36.37 -19.65
CA THR A 182 18.31 -37.57 -20.47
C THR A 182 18.65 -37.31 -21.95
N ARG A 183 19.20 -36.12 -22.28
CA ARG A 183 19.74 -35.87 -23.63
C ARG A 183 21.17 -35.36 -23.58
N SER A 184 22.10 -36.25 -23.14
CA SER A 184 23.52 -36.15 -23.49
C SER A 184 24.11 -37.55 -23.49
N ARG A 185 23.94 -38.24 -24.61
CA ARG A 185 24.82 -39.26 -25.14
C ARG A 185 24.75 -39.21 -26.65
#